data_0b80026f66a90fedd42572bdf5a2c73e
#
_entry.id   0b80026f66a90fedd42572bdf5a2c73e
#
_cell.length_a   1.000
_cell.length_b   1.000
_cell.length_c   1.000
_cell.angle_alpha   90.00
_cell.angle_beta   90.00
_cell.angle_gamma   90.00
#
_symmetry.space_group_name_H-M   'P 1'
#
loop_
_entity.id
_entity.type
_entity.pdbx_description
1 polymer ?
#
loop_
_entity_poly.entity_id
_entity_poly.type
_entity_poly.pdbx_seq_one_letter_code
_entity_poly.pdbx_strand_id
1 'polypeptide(L)'
;MSRDLPSAVDALVVGGGVAGLSAATWLGRYQRSTLVIDAGQHRSRSTDHTHGLLGRDPISPHTLLSEARAGLDQYPHVILHDGTVTALDRTQDGGFLATVDSKEITAQRIVLATGVRDQFPRIAGFEDHYGTDVYHCPSCDGFEVRGQAVIVLGTGSHLPAYASEMLDWADTVRVVTDTTDRAFAENQRAALHGHGIEVVDGVAEALLGAPGALEGLRLADGSLVEGTTVFFSYAHHPTNSLAAQLGCELDDEGHVVVNVCQLSSVEGVYAAGDLAPGLQLVPIAMAQGVAAGVACATSLHGHGTTDQAPDPAPATHRFTTE
;
A
#
# COMPACT_ATOMS: atom_id res chain seq x y z
N MET A 1 9.47 25.22 -14.54
CA MET A 1 10.89 25.49 -14.21
C MET A 1 11.27 24.52 -13.09
N SER A 2 12.19 23.60 -13.34
CA SER A 2 12.72 22.71 -12.29
C SER A 2 13.41 23.61 -11.26
N ARG A 3 12.89 23.65 -10.03
CA ARG A 3 13.59 24.30 -8.92
C ARG A 3 14.85 23.48 -8.64
N ASP A 4 16.00 24.11 -8.46
CA ASP A 4 17.20 23.40 -8.01
C ASP A 4 16.91 22.74 -6.66
N LEU A 5 17.39 21.50 -6.50
CA LEU A 5 17.26 20.77 -5.23
C LEU A 5 18.01 21.54 -4.13
N PRO A 6 17.40 21.75 -2.96
CA PRO A 6 18.08 22.36 -1.81
C PRO A 6 19.19 21.44 -1.30
N SER A 7 20.24 21.98 -0.74
CA SER A 7 21.30 21.19 -0.10
C SER A 7 20.93 20.70 1.30
N ALA A 8 19.96 21.34 1.95
CA ALA A 8 19.49 21.00 3.28
C ALA A 8 18.01 21.32 3.47
N VAL A 9 17.30 20.50 4.26
CA VAL A 9 15.90 20.68 4.63
C VAL A 9 15.65 20.23 6.08
N ASP A 10 14.55 20.71 6.69
CA ASP A 10 14.11 20.21 7.99
C ASP A 10 13.62 18.76 7.88
N ALA A 11 12.84 18.44 6.83
CA ALA A 11 12.29 17.13 6.61
C ALA A 11 12.42 16.69 5.15
N LEU A 12 12.82 15.43 4.95
CA LEU A 12 12.77 14.73 3.67
C LEU A 12 11.64 13.69 3.73
N VAL A 13 10.69 13.78 2.78
CA VAL A 13 9.63 12.81 2.57
C VAL A 13 9.96 11.96 1.36
N VAL A 14 10.07 10.66 1.54
CA VAL A 14 10.39 9.69 0.48
C VAL A 14 9.14 8.95 0.05
N GLY A 15 8.64 9.27 -1.13
CA GLY A 15 7.39 8.77 -1.71
C GLY A 15 6.30 9.84 -1.77
N GLY A 16 5.74 10.07 -2.96
CA GLY A 16 4.69 11.05 -3.26
C GLY A 16 3.31 10.43 -3.43
N GLY A 17 3.06 9.25 -2.82
CA GLY A 17 1.73 8.68 -2.67
C GLY A 17 0.88 9.44 -1.63
N VAL A 18 -0.34 8.97 -1.38
CA VAL A 18 -1.28 9.64 -0.46
C VAL A 18 -0.72 9.84 0.95
N ALA A 19 0.08 8.90 1.46
CA ALA A 19 0.73 9.03 2.77
C ALA A 19 1.78 10.14 2.79
N GLY A 20 2.69 10.14 1.81
CA GLY A 20 3.76 11.15 1.73
C GLY A 20 3.22 12.55 1.47
N LEU A 21 2.24 12.70 0.57
CA LEU A 21 1.60 14.02 0.31
C LEU A 21 0.83 14.51 1.54
N SER A 22 0.19 13.62 2.31
CA SER A 22 -0.44 13.98 3.57
C SER A 22 0.58 14.45 4.61
N ALA A 23 1.71 13.74 4.76
CA ALA A 23 2.79 14.16 5.64
C ALA A 23 3.37 15.53 5.22
N ALA A 24 3.64 15.72 3.92
CA ALA A 24 4.16 16.97 3.37
C ALA A 24 3.19 18.14 3.60
N THR A 25 1.89 17.92 3.47
CA THR A 25 0.86 18.93 3.77
C THR A 25 0.97 19.41 5.21
N TRP A 26 1.10 18.49 6.17
CA TRP A 26 1.20 18.88 7.59
C TRP A 26 2.54 19.49 7.92
N LEU A 27 3.65 19.02 7.36
CA LEU A 27 4.96 19.70 7.46
C LEU A 27 4.88 21.13 6.92
N GLY A 28 4.22 21.32 5.77
CA GLY A 28 3.96 22.66 5.21
C GLY A 28 3.14 23.55 6.12
N ARG A 29 2.07 23.04 6.74
CA ARG A 29 1.25 23.77 7.72
C ARG A 29 2.02 24.18 8.96
N TYR A 30 3.03 23.41 9.35
CA TYR A 30 3.98 23.74 10.43
C TYR A 30 5.17 24.59 9.96
N GLN A 31 5.17 25.04 8.71
CA GLN A 31 6.21 25.89 8.10
C GLN A 31 7.60 25.24 8.14
N ARG A 32 7.69 23.93 7.98
CA ARG A 32 8.95 23.19 7.89
C ARG A 32 9.46 23.17 6.46
N SER A 33 10.74 23.49 6.26
CA SER A 33 11.36 23.30 4.96
C SER A 33 11.35 21.81 4.63
N THR A 34 10.65 21.45 3.57
CA THR A 34 10.34 20.05 3.25
C THR A 34 10.65 19.76 1.79
N LEU A 35 11.36 18.66 1.55
CA LEU A 35 11.55 18.11 0.22
C LEU A 35 10.79 16.78 0.13
N VAL A 36 9.92 16.66 -0.85
CA VAL A 36 9.24 15.42 -1.20
C VAL A 36 9.88 14.86 -2.46
N ILE A 37 10.36 13.62 -2.40
CA ILE A 37 10.91 12.92 -3.56
C ILE A 37 9.93 11.83 -3.98
N ASP A 38 9.46 11.87 -5.22
CA ASP A 38 8.50 10.94 -5.77
C ASP A 38 9.00 10.29 -7.05
N ALA A 39 9.09 8.95 -7.04
CA ALA A 39 9.47 8.17 -8.22
C ALA A 39 8.29 7.92 -9.19
N GLY A 40 7.08 8.42 -8.89
CA GLY A 40 5.89 8.29 -9.74
C GLY A 40 5.31 6.88 -9.81
N GLN A 41 5.68 5.98 -8.90
CA GLN A 41 5.29 4.56 -8.92
C GLN A 41 4.26 4.23 -7.82
N HIS A 42 3.16 4.99 -7.75
CA HIS A 42 2.11 4.73 -6.77
C HIS A 42 1.33 3.43 -7.08
N ARG A 43 0.87 2.75 -6.03
CA ARG A 43 0.24 1.42 -6.09
C ARG A 43 -1.03 1.43 -6.94
N SER A 44 -1.86 2.45 -6.81
CA SER A 44 -3.18 2.59 -7.46
C SER A 44 -3.13 3.11 -8.92
N ARG A 45 -1.95 3.10 -9.58
CA ARG A 45 -1.81 3.65 -10.94
C ARG A 45 -2.59 2.91 -12.03
N SER A 46 -2.96 1.66 -11.78
CA SER A 46 -3.64 0.78 -12.75
C SER A 46 -5.16 0.73 -12.56
N THR A 47 -5.71 1.41 -11.56
CA THR A 47 -7.15 1.50 -11.36
C THR A 47 -7.66 2.89 -11.71
N ASP A 48 -8.88 2.95 -12.26
CA ASP A 48 -9.54 4.21 -12.60
C ASP A 48 -10.26 4.85 -11.41
N HIS A 49 -10.54 4.06 -10.36
CA HIS A 49 -11.30 4.51 -9.21
C HIS A 49 -10.64 4.15 -7.89
N THR A 50 -10.75 5.05 -6.94
CA THR A 50 -10.51 4.84 -5.51
C THR A 50 -11.84 4.96 -4.82
N HIS A 51 -12.20 3.95 -4.03
CA HIS A 51 -13.44 3.89 -3.28
C HIS A 51 -13.23 4.09 -1.78
N GLY A 52 -14.33 4.34 -1.04
CA GLY A 52 -14.32 4.45 0.41
C GLY A 52 -13.65 5.72 0.97
N LEU A 53 -13.33 6.72 0.13
CA LEU A 53 -12.79 8.00 0.59
C LEU A 53 -13.93 8.97 0.92
N LEU A 54 -14.10 9.31 2.19
CA LEU A 54 -15.17 10.17 2.68
C LEU A 54 -15.27 11.50 1.88
N GLY A 55 -16.41 11.72 1.26
CA GLY A 55 -16.70 12.92 0.46
C GLY A 55 -16.08 12.93 -0.95
N ARG A 56 -15.39 11.86 -1.34
CA ARG A 56 -14.71 11.71 -2.63
C ARG A 56 -14.82 10.27 -3.18
N ASP A 57 -15.99 9.66 -3.09
CA ASP A 57 -16.24 8.29 -3.53
C ASP A 57 -17.23 8.26 -4.71
N PRO A 58 -16.84 7.78 -5.89
CA PRO A 58 -15.46 7.43 -6.27
C PRO A 58 -14.62 8.64 -6.69
N ILE A 59 -13.29 8.48 -6.64
CA ILE A 59 -12.36 9.44 -7.24
C ILE A 59 -11.25 8.70 -7.99
N SER A 60 -10.84 9.24 -9.16
CA SER A 60 -9.65 8.71 -9.84
C SER A 60 -8.40 8.91 -8.98
N PRO A 61 -7.54 7.88 -8.80
CA PRO A 61 -6.26 8.02 -8.10
C PRO A 61 -5.38 9.12 -8.71
N HIS A 62 -5.38 9.23 -10.04
CA HIS A 62 -4.65 10.29 -10.74
C HIS A 62 -5.17 11.69 -10.34
N THR A 63 -6.48 11.87 -10.32
CA THR A 63 -7.10 13.13 -9.91
C THR A 63 -6.78 13.44 -8.44
N LEU A 64 -6.93 12.46 -7.55
CA LEU A 64 -6.63 12.62 -6.12
C LEU A 64 -5.18 13.07 -5.90
N LEU A 65 -4.22 12.39 -6.52
CA LEU A 65 -2.81 12.73 -6.39
C LEU A 65 -2.46 14.06 -7.04
N SER A 66 -3.03 14.36 -8.21
CA SER A 66 -2.81 15.65 -8.90
C SER A 66 -3.32 16.83 -8.07
N GLU A 67 -4.51 16.73 -7.51
CA GLU A 67 -5.06 17.76 -6.62
C GLU A 67 -4.26 17.89 -5.32
N ALA A 68 -3.83 16.77 -4.74
CA ALA A 68 -2.99 16.77 -3.54
C ALA A 68 -1.62 17.43 -3.80
N ARG A 69 -0.99 17.14 -4.95
CA ARG A 69 0.28 17.78 -5.37
C ARG A 69 0.09 19.28 -5.58
N ALA A 70 -0.96 19.68 -6.31
CA ALA A 70 -1.29 21.10 -6.52
C ALA A 70 -1.61 21.82 -5.20
N GLY A 71 -2.21 21.13 -4.24
CA GLY A 71 -2.48 21.65 -2.90
C GLY A 71 -1.22 22.02 -2.11
N LEU A 72 -0.05 21.48 -2.45
CA LEU A 72 1.23 21.83 -1.83
C LEU A 72 1.75 23.18 -2.28
N ASP A 73 1.31 23.73 -3.42
CA ASP A 73 1.76 25.02 -3.94
C ASP A 73 1.47 26.19 -3.00
N GLN A 74 0.48 26.06 -2.11
CA GLN A 74 0.21 27.05 -1.07
C GLN A 74 1.30 27.13 0.02
N TYR A 75 2.20 26.15 0.10
CA TYR A 75 3.29 26.08 1.08
C TYR A 75 4.64 26.33 0.38
N PRO A 76 5.15 27.59 0.36
CA PRO A 76 6.31 27.97 -0.47
C PRO A 76 7.64 27.29 -0.06
N HIS A 77 7.71 26.73 1.16
CA HIS A 77 8.84 26.00 1.71
C HIS A 77 8.74 24.47 1.54
N VAL A 78 7.68 23.98 0.89
CA VAL A 78 7.55 22.59 0.46
C VAL A 78 7.93 22.49 -1.01
N ILE A 79 8.88 21.63 -1.31
CA ILE A 79 9.36 21.36 -2.68
C ILE A 79 9.00 19.92 -3.01
N LEU A 80 8.29 19.71 -4.11
CA LEU A 80 8.03 18.40 -4.68
C LEU A 80 8.97 18.20 -5.88
N HIS A 81 9.68 17.08 -5.88
CA HIS A 81 10.63 16.72 -6.93
C HIS A 81 10.37 15.30 -7.41
N ASP A 82 10.23 15.15 -8.72
CA ASP A 82 10.13 13.83 -9.36
C ASP A 82 11.54 13.25 -9.48
N GLY A 83 11.82 12.19 -8.75
CA GLY A 83 13.15 11.59 -8.64
C GLY A 83 13.18 10.39 -7.70
N THR A 84 14.37 9.89 -7.40
CA THR A 84 14.56 8.71 -6.59
C THR A 84 15.60 8.93 -5.49
N VAL A 85 15.24 8.55 -4.25
CA VAL A 85 16.20 8.42 -3.16
C VAL A 85 16.86 7.04 -3.26
N THR A 86 18.18 7.01 -3.43
CA THR A 86 18.93 5.75 -3.61
C THR A 86 19.69 5.31 -2.36
N ALA A 87 19.99 6.24 -1.45
CA ALA A 87 20.66 5.96 -0.19
C ALA A 87 20.23 6.94 0.91
N LEU A 88 20.27 6.46 2.15
CA LEU A 88 20.04 7.24 3.37
C LEU A 88 21.06 6.81 4.43
N ASP A 89 21.81 7.74 4.97
CA ASP A 89 22.79 7.54 6.03
C ASP A 89 22.53 8.51 7.20
N ARG A 90 22.93 8.13 8.41
CA ARG A 90 22.93 9.03 9.56
C ARG A 90 24.20 9.89 9.56
N THR A 91 24.03 11.17 9.84
CA THR A 91 25.17 12.09 10.04
C THR A 91 25.63 12.07 11.50
N GLN A 92 26.86 12.56 11.77
CA GLN A 92 27.43 12.57 13.12
C GLN A 92 26.71 13.54 14.08
N ASP A 93 26.04 14.55 13.55
CA ASP A 93 25.25 15.56 14.27
C ASP A 93 23.81 15.12 14.54
N GLY A 94 23.45 13.87 14.20
CA GLY A 94 22.14 13.28 14.46
C GLY A 94 21.08 13.53 13.38
N GLY A 95 21.46 14.17 12.28
CA GLY A 95 20.65 14.29 11.07
C GLY A 95 20.82 13.12 10.11
N PHE A 96 20.47 13.35 8.84
CA PHE A 96 20.50 12.35 7.77
C PHE A 96 21.11 12.95 6.51
N LEU A 97 21.83 12.12 5.76
CA LEU A 97 22.31 12.40 4.41
C LEU A 97 21.57 11.52 3.42
N ALA A 98 20.90 12.11 2.47
CA ALA A 98 20.19 11.44 1.40
C ALA A 98 20.88 11.60 0.07
N THR A 99 20.97 10.53 -0.72
CA THR A 99 21.37 10.60 -2.13
C THR A 99 20.10 10.61 -3.00
N VAL A 100 19.88 11.74 -3.68
CA VAL A 100 18.73 11.97 -4.57
C VAL A 100 19.25 12.25 -5.97
N ASP A 101 18.94 11.39 -6.94
CA ASP A 101 19.40 11.56 -8.34
C ASP A 101 20.89 11.92 -8.44
N SER A 102 21.73 11.26 -7.64
CA SER A 102 23.19 11.48 -7.53
C SER A 102 23.60 12.81 -6.84
N LYS A 103 22.68 13.53 -6.21
CA LYS A 103 22.98 14.70 -5.38
C LYS A 103 22.81 14.36 -3.90
N GLU A 104 23.66 14.92 -3.06
CA GLU A 104 23.58 14.79 -1.62
C GLU A 104 22.73 15.91 -1.01
N ILE A 105 21.81 15.55 -0.13
CA ILE A 105 20.89 16.45 0.57
C ILE A 105 20.89 16.07 2.04
N THR A 106 21.07 17.04 2.92
CA THR A 106 20.95 16.83 4.36
C THR A 106 19.50 17.08 4.82
N ALA A 107 19.02 16.28 5.76
CA ALA A 107 17.72 16.45 6.40
C ALA A 107 17.83 16.23 7.91
N GLN A 108 17.04 16.97 8.71
CA GLN A 108 17.00 16.74 10.15
C GLN A 108 16.09 15.55 10.49
N ARG A 109 15.05 15.30 9.67
CA ARG A 109 14.07 14.23 9.85
C ARG A 109 13.75 13.56 8.52
N ILE A 110 13.34 12.29 8.60
CA ILE A 110 12.93 11.49 7.45
C ILE A 110 11.50 10.99 7.65
N VAL A 111 10.67 11.09 6.61
CA VAL A 111 9.38 10.38 6.51
C VAL A 111 9.45 9.41 5.35
N LEU A 112 9.43 8.12 5.63
CA LEU A 112 9.40 7.04 4.65
C LEU A 112 7.94 6.72 4.31
N ALA A 113 7.55 6.91 3.05
CA ALA A 113 6.20 6.65 2.52
C ALA A 113 6.29 5.89 1.19
N THR A 114 7.21 4.92 1.12
CA THR A 114 7.59 4.18 -0.08
C THR A 114 6.63 3.04 -0.45
N GLY A 115 5.66 2.75 0.43
CA GLY A 115 4.59 1.78 0.21
C GLY A 115 5.07 0.35 0.01
N VAL A 116 4.30 -0.43 -0.76
CA VAL A 116 4.55 -1.84 -1.08
C VAL A 116 4.59 -2.05 -2.58
N ARG A 117 5.12 -3.20 -2.99
CA ARG A 117 5.05 -3.73 -4.35
C ARG A 117 4.26 -5.02 -4.34
N ASP A 118 3.18 -5.08 -5.11
CA ASP A 118 2.38 -6.27 -5.29
C ASP A 118 3.09 -7.25 -6.22
N GLN A 119 2.96 -8.53 -5.91
CA GLN A 119 3.31 -9.61 -6.81
C GLN A 119 2.11 -9.92 -7.69
N PHE A 120 2.27 -9.76 -8.99
CA PHE A 120 1.21 -10.01 -9.96
C PHE A 120 1.27 -11.43 -10.52
N PRO A 121 0.13 -12.04 -10.91
CA PRO A 121 0.10 -13.30 -11.64
C PRO A 121 0.74 -13.13 -13.02
N ARG A 122 1.42 -14.18 -13.48
CA ARG A 122 2.06 -14.18 -14.80
C ARG A 122 1.15 -14.90 -15.82
N ILE A 123 0.01 -14.32 -16.10
CA ILE A 123 -1.00 -14.87 -17.01
C ILE A 123 -1.22 -13.94 -18.20
N ALA A 124 -1.56 -14.49 -19.35
CA ALA A 124 -1.84 -13.69 -20.53
C ALA A 124 -3.11 -12.85 -20.31
N GLY A 125 -3.09 -11.60 -20.78
CA GLY A 125 -4.18 -10.64 -20.65
C GLY A 125 -4.23 -9.89 -19.31
N PHE A 126 -3.35 -10.19 -18.33
CA PHE A 126 -3.42 -9.58 -17.00
C PHE A 126 -3.36 -8.05 -17.04
N GLU A 127 -2.40 -7.48 -17.77
CA GLU A 127 -2.21 -6.03 -17.81
C GLU A 127 -3.40 -5.27 -18.41
N ASP A 128 -4.11 -5.89 -19.37
CA ASP A 128 -5.27 -5.29 -20.04
C ASP A 128 -6.51 -5.31 -19.14
N HIS A 129 -6.64 -6.30 -18.26
CA HIS A 129 -7.78 -6.53 -17.38
C HIS A 129 -7.60 -5.90 -15.99
N TYR A 130 -6.35 -5.65 -15.56
CA TYR A 130 -6.07 -5.17 -14.21
C TYR A 130 -6.60 -3.76 -13.97
N GLY A 131 -7.46 -3.64 -12.95
CA GLY A 131 -8.19 -2.42 -12.61
C GLY A 131 -9.54 -2.26 -13.33
N THR A 132 -9.94 -3.21 -14.20
CA THR A 132 -11.22 -3.21 -14.93
C THR A 132 -12.13 -4.35 -14.48
N ASP A 133 -11.64 -5.59 -14.55
CA ASP A 133 -12.33 -6.81 -14.08
C ASP A 133 -11.37 -7.78 -13.35
N VAL A 134 -10.15 -7.36 -13.13
CA VAL A 134 -9.14 -8.04 -12.29
C VAL A 134 -8.68 -7.10 -11.18
N TYR A 135 -8.81 -7.52 -9.94
CA TYR A 135 -8.55 -6.71 -8.73
C TYR A 135 -7.73 -7.50 -7.71
N HIS A 136 -7.22 -6.80 -6.68
CA HIS A 136 -6.48 -7.44 -5.59
C HIS A 136 -6.98 -7.07 -4.19
N CYS A 137 -7.96 -6.19 -4.08
CA CYS A 137 -8.41 -5.66 -2.79
C CYS A 137 -9.93 -5.83 -2.65
N PRO A 138 -10.45 -6.83 -1.91
CA PRO A 138 -11.88 -7.00 -1.70
C PRO A 138 -12.56 -5.76 -1.10
N SER A 139 -11.98 -5.20 -0.04
CA SER A 139 -12.51 -3.99 0.62
C SER A 139 -12.51 -2.76 -0.29
N CYS A 140 -11.68 -2.74 -1.36
CA CYS A 140 -11.63 -1.62 -2.30
C CYS A 140 -12.70 -1.75 -3.39
N ASP A 141 -12.84 -2.95 -3.99
CA ASP A 141 -13.56 -3.14 -5.25
C ASP A 141 -14.72 -4.18 -5.12
N GLY A 142 -14.88 -4.80 -3.94
CA GLY A 142 -15.91 -5.84 -3.73
C GLY A 142 -17.33 -5.35 -3.93
N PHE A 143 -17.61 -4.09 -3.53
CA PHE A 143 -18.94 -3.52 -3.71
C PHE A 143 -19.32 -3.35 -5.19
N GLU A 144 -18.36 -3.09 -6.07
CA GLU A 144 -18.57 -2.88 -7.51
C GLU A 144 -18.89 -4.18 -8.24
N VAL A 145 -18.49 -5.34 -7.67
CA VAL A 145 -18.70 -6.66 -8.26
C VAL A 145 -19.87 -7.43 -7.64
N ARG A 146 -20.80 -6.72 -6.98
CA ARG A 146 -22.00 -7.32 -6.38
C ARG A 146 -22.79 -8.11 -7.41
N GLY A 147 -23.21 -9.31 -7.02
CA GLY A 147 -24.02 -10.19 -7.85
C GLY A 147 -23.27 -10.82 -9.02
N GLN A 148 -21.94 -10.72 -9.03
CA GLN A 148 -21.12 -11.32 -10.08
C GLN A 148 -20.57 -12.70 -9.69
N ALA A 149 -20.09 -13.42 -10.71
CA ALA A 149 -19.35 -14.67 -10.54
C ALA A 149 -17.85 -14.35 -10.40
N VAL A 150 -17.32 -14.50 -9.20
CA VAL A 150 -15.94 -14.13 -8.86
C VAL A 150 -15.03 -15.36 -8.85
N ILE A 151 -13.87 -15.22 -9.50
CA ILE A 151 -12.75 -16.14 -9.38
C ILE A 151 -11.75 -15.54 -8.41
N VAL A 152 -11.40 -16.25 -7.35
CA VAL A 152 -10.27 -15.91 -6.48
C VAL A 152 -9.05 -16.69 -6.94
N LEU A 153 -8.03 -15.99 -7.42
CA LEU A 153 -6.80 -16.57 -7.94
C LEU A 153 -5.63 -16.28 -7.01
N GLY A 154 -4.87 -17.29 -6.61
CA GLY A 154 -3.68 -17.06 -5.80
C GLY A 154 -3.13 -18.29 -5.12
N THR A 155 -2.17 -18.04 -4.21
CA THR A 155 -1.47 -19.08 -3.46
C THR A 155 -1.43 -18.72 -1.98
N GLY A 156 -1.20 -19.72 -1.13
CA GLY A 156 -0.97 -19.51 0.30
C GLY A 156 -2.15 -19.83 1.21
N SER A 157 -1.85 -19.88 2.51
CA SER A 157 -2.79 -20.32 3.55
C SER A 157 -3.91 -19.31 3.87
N HIS A 158 -3.75 -18.05 3.43
CA HIS A 158 -4.75 -16.99 3.63
C HIS A 158 -5.90 -17.03 2.60
N LEU A 159 -5.70 -17.70 1.47
CA LEU A 159 -6.64 -17.70 0.35
C LEU A 159 -8.05 -18.19 0.71
N PRO A 160 -8.25 -19.21 1.60
CA PRO A 160 -9.60 -19.59 2.04
C PRO A 160 -10.36 -18.46 2.76
N ALA A 161 -9.70 -17.70 3.62
CA ALA A 161 -10.33 -16.57 4.30
C ALA A 161 -10.67 -15.45 3.31
N TYR A 162 -9.74 -15.14 2.42
CA TYR A 162 -9.93 -14.17 1.35
C TYR A 162 -11.12 -14.53 0.42
N ALA A 163 -11.24 -15.81 0.04
CA ALA A 163 -12.36 -16.27 -0.77
C ALA A 163 -13.72 -16.22 -0.02
N SER A 164 -13.69 -16.48 1.28
CA SER A 164 -14.90 -16.39 2.10
C SER A 164 -15.39 -14.94 2.26
N GLU A 165 -14.47 -13.97 2.33
CA GLU A 165 -14.80 -12.53 2.36
C GLU A 165 -15.57 -12.11 1.09
N MET A 166 -15.23 -12.67 -0.06
CA MET A 166 -15.90 -12.33 -1.32
C MET A 166 -17.40 -12.67 -1.34
N LEU A 167 -17.87 -13.57 -0.45
CA LEU A 167 -19.29 -13.88 -0.32
C LEU A 167 -20.15 -12.71 0.19
N ASP A 168 -19.53 -11.68 0.76
CA ASP A 168 -20.25 -10.46 1.16
C ASP A 168 -20.81 -9.70 -0.05
N TRP A 169 -20.27 -9.95 -1.25
CA TRP A 169 -20.68 -9.25 -2.48
C TRP A 169 -21.03 -10.16 -3.64
N ALA A 170 -20.26 -11.23 -3.87
CA ALA A 170 -20.38 -12.09 -5.04
C ALA A 170 -21.54 -13.07 -4.92
N ASP A 171 -22.22 -13.36 -6.04
CA ASP A 171 -23.24 -14.42 -6.12
C ASP A 171 -22.61 -15.82 -6.09
N THR A 172 -21.46 -15.97 -6.74
CA THR A 172 -20.70 -17.22 -6.74
C THR A 172 -19.21 -16.94 -6.62
N VAL A 173 -18.52 -17.79 -5.87
CA VAL A 173 -17.06 -17.69 -5.69
C VAL A 173 -16.42 -19.02 -6.06
N ARG A 174 -15.39 -18.98 -6.89
CA ARG A 174 -14.50 -20.10 -7.23
C ARG A 174 -13.07 -19.75 -6.86
N VAL A 175 -12.34 -20.67 -6.26
CA VAL A 175 -10.93 -20.50 -5.94
C VAL A 175 -10.09 -21.27 -6.93
N VAL A 176 -9.15 -20.61 -7.59
CA VAL A 176 -8.08 -21.21 -8.39
C VAL A 176 -6.77 -21.10 -7.63
N THR A 177 -6.16 -22.23 -7.30
CA THR A 177 -5.01 -22.28 -6.37
C THR A 177 -3.67 -21.99 -7.04
N ASP A 178 -3.66 -21.74 -8.35
CA ASP A 178 -2.49 -21.51 -9.19
C ASP A 178 -1.35 -22.55 -9.02
N THR A 179 -1.75 -23.78 -8.74
CA THR A 179 -0.88 -24.95 -8.61
C THR A 179 -1.61 -26.23 -8.99
N THR A 180 -0.89 -27.24 -9.49
CA THR A 180 -1.42 -28.59 -9.70
C THR A 180 -1.40 -29.44 -8.44
N ASP A 181 -0.67 -29.00 -7.41
CA ASP A 181 -0.66 -29.66 -6.11
C ASP A 181 -1.92 -29.34 -5.33
N ARG A 182 -2.34 -30.28 -4.46
CA ARG A 182 -3.48 -30.04 -3.57
C ARG A 182 -3.14 -28.97 -2.53
N ALA A 183 -3.59 -27.73 -2.78
CA ALA A 183 -3.15 -26.56 -2.04
C ALA A 183 -3.67 -26.47 -0.59
N PHE A 184 -4.86 -27.03 -0.31
CA PHE A 184 -5.50 -26.89 1.00
C PHE A 184 -5.72 -28.23 1.69
N ALA A 185 -5.66 -28.22 3.02
CA ALA A 185 -6.05 -29.37 3.84
C ALA A 185 -7.54 -29.71 3.63
N GLU A 186 -7.91 -30.98 3.90
CA GLU A 186 -9.25 -31.47 3.66
C GLU A 186 -10.32 -30.69 4.44
N ASN A 187 -10.03 -30.30 5.67
CA ASN A 187 -10.94 -29.49 6.49
C ASN A 187 -11.17 -28.09 5.92
N GLN A 188 -10.15 -27.48 5.32
CA GLN A 188 -10.28 -26.17 4.65
C GLN A 188 -11.14 -26.28 3.39
N ARG A 189 -10.93 -27.32 2.57
CA ARG A 189 -11.76 -27.58 1.39
C ARG A 189 -13.20 -27.87 1.76
N ALA A 190 -13.42 -28.67 2.81
CA ALA A 190 -14.77 -28.95 3.30
C ALA A 190 -15.48 -27.70 3.82
N ALA A 191 -14.76 -26.79 4.49
CA ALA A 191 -15.31 -25.52 4.94
C ALA A 191 -15.68 -24.62 3.74
N LEU A 192 -14.81 -24.46 2.75
CA LEU A 192 -15.11 -23.70 1.53
C LEU A 192 -16.32 -24.28 0.79
N HIS A 193 -16.34 -25.59 0.60
CA HIS A 193 -17.47 -26.27 -0.03
C HIS A 193 -18.77 -26.08 0.77
N GLY A 194 -18.69 -26.10 2.12
CA GLY A 194 -19.84 -25.82 3.00
C GLY A 194 -20.41 -24.42 2.82
N HIS A 195 -19.61 -23.46 2.37
CA HIS A 195 -20.01 -22.11 2.00
C HIS A 195 -20.37 -21.97 0.51
N GLY A 196 -20.42 -23.06 -0.25
CA GLY A 196 -20.73 -23.03 -1.69
C GLY A 196 -19.55 -22.58 -2.58
N ILE A 197 -18.33 -22.52 -2.03
CA ILE A 197 -17.13 -22.13 -2.78
C ILE A 197 -16.50 -23.37 -3.39
N GLU A 198 -16.36 -23.37 -4.71
CA GLU A 198 -15.64 -24.40 -5.46
C GLU A 198 -14.13 -24.14 -5.42
N VAL A 199 -13.32 -25.19 -5.22
CA VAL A 199 -11.85 -25.10 -5.26
C VAL A 199 -11.34 -25.92 -6.43
N VAL A 200 -10.67 -25.21 -7.35
CA VAL A 200 -10.05 -25.76 -8.56
C VAL A 200 -8.53 -25.71 -8.39
N ASP A 201 -7.88 -26.88 -8.39
CA ASP A 201 -6.43 -26.97 -8.44
C ASP A 201 -6.00 -26.91 -9.91
N GLY A 202 -5.17 -25.93 -10.26
CA GLY A 202 -4.71 -25.77 -11.64
C GLY A 202 -3.87 -24.49 -11.78
N VAL A 203 -2.93 -24.50 -12.68
CA VAL A 203 -2.07 -23.36 -12.99
C VAL A 203 -2.84 -22.43 -13.94
N ALA A 204 -2.96 -21.17 -13.57
CA ALA A 204 -3.59 -20.16 -14.39
C ALA A 204 -2.70 -19.81 -15.62
N GLU A 205 -3.31 -19.68 -16.79
CA GLU A 205 -2.59 -19.41 -18.04
C GLU A 205 -3.02 -18.10 -18.71
N ALA A 206 -4.33 -17.87 -18.83
CA ALA A 206 -4.85 -16.70 -19.56
C ALA A 206 -6.23 -16.28 -19.09
N LEU A 207 -6.49 -14.98 -19.10
CA LEU A 207 -7.82 -14.38 -19.03
C LEU A 207 -8.49 -14.44 -20.41
N LEU A 208 -9.76 -14.76 -20.45
CA LEU A 208 -10.56 -14.86 -21.68
C LEU A 208 -11.66 -13.82 -21.67
N GLY A 209 -11.92 -13.22 -22.85
CA GLY A 209 -12.85 -12.12 -23.01
C GLY A 209 -12.11 -10.80 -23.30
N ALA A 210 -12.84 -9.72 -23.46
CA ALA A 210 -12.29 -8.39 -23.59
C ALA A 210 -12.28 -7.69 -22.22
N PRO A 211 -11.39 -6.72 -21.95
CA PRO A 211 -11.44 -5.90 -20.74
C PRO A 211 -12.83 -5.29 -20.52
N GLY A 212 -13.39 -5.45 -19.33
CA GLY A 212 -14.76 -5.09 -18.97
C GLY A 212 -15.84 -6.12 -19.40
N ALA A 213 -15.42 -7.24 -20.02
CA ALA A 213 -16.29 -8.33 -20.44
C ALA A 213 -15.55 -9.67 -20.30
N LEU A 214 -14.98 -9.91 -19.11
CA LEU A 214 -14.27 -11.16 -18.79
C LEU A 214 -15.26 -12.35 -18.84
N GLU A 215 -14.85 -13.42 -19.51
CA GLU A 215 -15.61 -14.68 -19.62
C GLU A 215 -15.10 -15.76 -18.67
N GLY A 216 -13.83 -15.66 -18.26
CA GLY A 216 -13.22 -16.60 -17.33
C GLY A 216 -11.71 -16.68 -17.40
N LEU A 217 -11.18 -17.66 -16.67
CA LEU A 217 -9.77 -17.98 -16.54
C LEU A 217 -9.47 -19.35 -17.15
N ARG A 218 -8.63 -19.40 -18.18
CA ARG A 218 -8.12 -20.66 -18.74
C ARG A 218 -6.95 -21.16 -17.92
N LEU A 219 -6.96 -22.45 -17.63
CA LEU A 219 -5.86 -23.16 -16.98
C LEU A 219 -4.90 -23.77 -17.99
N ALA A 220 -3.71 -24.14 -17.54
CA ALA A 220 -2.66 -24.73 -18.37
C ALA A 220 -3.01 -26.09 -18.99
N ASP A 221 -3.99 -26.81 -18.42
CA ASP A 221 -4.53 -28.07 -18.96
C ASP A 221 -5.61 -27.84 -20.05
N GLY A 222 -5.92 -26.59 -20.33
CA GLY A 222 -6.94 -26.16 -21.30
C GLY A 222 -8.33 -26.03 -20.74
N SER A 223 -8.57 -26.39 -19.48
CA SER A 223 -9.89 -26.20 -18.84
C SER A 223 -10.19 -24.71 -18.61
N LEU A 224 -11.50 -24.39 -18.57
CA LEU A 224 -11.99 -23.03 -18.33
C LEU A 224 -12.68 -22.98 -16.96
N VAL A 225 -12.32 -22.00 -16.16
CA VAL A 225 -13.04 -21.59 -14.96
C VAL A 225 -13.83 -20.32 -15.32
N GLU A 226 -15.15 -20.47 -15.40
CA GLU A 226 -16.05 -19.37 -15.76
C GLU A 226 -16.15 -18.34 -14.63
N GLY A 227 -16.16 -17.07 -14.97
CA GLY A 227 -16.34 -15.96 -14.04
C GLY A 227 -16.16 -14.62 -14.74
N THR A 228 -16.84 -13.60 -14.24
CA THR A 228 -16.84 -12.25 -14.84
C THR A 228 -15.86 -11.31 -14.17
N THR A 229 -15.27 -11.72 -13.04
CA THR A 229 -14.30 -10.94 -12.30
C THR A 229 -13.27 -11.86 -11.62
N VAL A 230 -12.02 -11.42 -11.58
CA VAL A 230 -10.94 -12.10 -10.85
C VAL A 230 -10.45 -11.21 -9.71
N PHE A 231 -10.41 -11.76 -8.51
CA PHE A 231 -9.63 -11.20 -7.41
C PHE A 231 -8.39 -12.05 -7.19
N PHE A 232 -7.21 -11.46 -7.32
CA PHE A 232 -5.99 -12.21 -7.06
C PHE A 232 -5.39 -11.86 -5.70
N SER A 233 -4.77 -12.85 -5.08
CA SER A 233 -4.07 -12.69 -3.82
C SER A 233 -2.76 -13.48 -3.83
N TYR A 234 -1.67 -12.74 -4.06
CA TYR A 234 -0.30 -13.21 -3.93
C TYR A 234 0.42 -12.42 -2.84
N ALA A 235 1.74 -12.52 -2.77
CA ALA A 235 2.50 -11.72 -1.85
C ALA A 235 2.54 -10.24 -2.25
N HIS A 236 2.66 -9.36 -1.28
CA HIS A 236 3.13 -8.00 -1.47
C HIS A 236 4.39 -7.78 -0.60
N HIS A 237 5.26 -6.89 -1.04
CA HIS A 237 6.55 -6.68 -0.41
C HIS A 237 6.71 -5.19 -0.05
N PRO A 238 6.85 -4.85 1.24
CA PRO A 238 7.16 -3.50 1.67
C PRO A 238 8.44 -2.99 1.01
N THR A 239 8.40 -1.75 0.49
CA THR A 239 9.58 -1.12 -0.12
C THR A 239 10.46 -0.52 0.98
N ASN A 240 11.08 -1.40 1.77
CA ASN A 240 11.73 -1.10 3.06
C ASN A 240 13.26 -0.95 3.00
N SER A 241 13.87 -1.00 1.81
CA SER A 241 15.34 -0.97 1.68
C SER A 241 16.00 0.24 2.34
N LEU A 242 15.39 1.43 2.24
CA LEU A 242 15.88 2.64 2.87
C LEU A 242 15.69 2.61 4.40
N ALA A 243 14.60 2.02 4.89
CA ALA A 243 14.40 1.80 6.32
C ALA A 243 15.43 0.84 6.89
N ALA A 244 15.73 -0.25 6.18
CA ALA A 244 16.76 -1.21 6.56
C ALA A 244 18.16 -0.59 6.57
N GLN A 245 18.51 0.29 5.61
CA GLN A 245 19.77 1.05 5.60
C GLN A 245 19.94 1.90 6.86
N LEU A 246 18.84 2.51 7.34
CA LEU A 246 18.85 3.31 8.56
C LEU A 246 18.80 2.46 9.85
N GLY A 247 18.62 1.14 9.74
CA GLY A 247 18.53 0.22 10.89
C GLY A 247 17.16 0.24 11.59
N CYS A 248 16.08 0.61 10.89
CA CYS A 248 14.73 0.52 11.42
C CYS A 248 14.35 -0.95 11.69
N GLU A 249 13.65 -1.18 12.79
CA GLU A 249 13.04 -2.49 13.09
C GLU A 249 11.95 -2.79 12.06
N LEU A 250 11.95 -4.04 11.57
CA LEU A 250 10.95 -4.55 10.64
C LEU A 250 10.21 -5.70 11.32
N ASP A 251 8.90 -5.83 11.01
CA ASP A 251 8.14 -7.01 11.41
C ASP A 251 8.43 -8.24 10.53
N ASP A 252 7.79 -9.38 10.83
CA ASP A 252 7.98 -10.63 10.11
C ASP A 252 7.54 -10.56 8.63
N GLU A 253 6.71 -9.57 8.27
CA GLU A 253 6.23 -9.31 6.90
C GLU A 253 7.09 -8.25 6.19
N GLY A 254 8.03 -7.63 6.91
CA GLY A 254 8.96 -6.61 6.40
C GLY A 254 8.42 -5.19 6.46
N HIS A 255 7.30 -4.92 7.14
CA HIS A 255 6.85 -3.56 7.38
C HIS A 255 7.71 -2.89 8.45
N VAL A 256 7.84 -1.57 8.37
CA VAL A 256 8.56 -0.78 9.38
C VAL A 256 7.73 -0.68 10.65
N VAL A 257 8.25 -1.22 11.76
CA VAL A 257 7.59 -1.12 13.06
C VAL A 257 7.55 0.35 13.51
N VAL A 258 6.34 0.85 13.80
CA VAL A 258 6.11 2.24 14.20
C VAL A 258 5.20 2.32 15.42
N ASN A 259 5.32 3.41 16.17
CA ASN A 259 4.37 3.72 17.23
C ASN A 259 3.12 4.48 16.69
N VAL A 260 2.21 4.87 17.56
CA VAL A 260 0.97 5.62 17.20
C VAL A 260 1.25 6.98 16.52
N CYS A 261 2.44 7.53 16.69
CA CYS A 261 2.92 8.76 16.05
C CYS A 261 3.67 8.48 14.73
N GLN A 262 3.66 7.24 14.25
CA GLN A 262 4.40 6.78 13.08
C GLN A 262 5.92 6.93 13.20
N LEU A 263 6.47 7.08 14.42
CA LEU A 263 7.90 7.08 14.69
C LEU A 263 8.40 5.62 14.69
N SER A 264 9.46 5.36 13.93
CA SER A 264 10.13 4.05 13.88
C SER A 264 11.02 3.81 15.12
N SER A 265 11.72 2.68 15.16
CA SER A 265 12.74 2.39 16.17
C SER A 265 13.97 3.32 16.09
N VAL A 266 14.10 4.09 15.01
CA VAL A 266 15.20 5.04 14.76
C VAL A 266 14.71 6.46 14.97
N GLU A 267 15.30 7.15 15.96
CA GLU A 267 14.96 8.54 16.28
C GLU A 267 15.06 9.44 15.04
N GLY A 268 14.01 10.23 14.79
CA GLY A 268 13.94 11.14 13.63
C GLY A 268 13.49 10.50 12.33
N VAL A 269 13.21 9.18 12.31
CA VAL A 269 12.69 8.45 11.15
C VAL A 269 11.26 8.02 11.39
N TYR A 270 10.35 8.46 10.55
CA TYR A 270 8.93 8.13 10.55
C TYR A 270 8.60 7.24 9.34
N ALA A 271 7.62 6.35 9.45
CA ALA A 271 7.12 5.58 8.32
C ALA A 271 5.59 5.60 8.28
N ALA A 272 5.00 5.72 7.08
CA ALA A 272 3.56 5.86 6.91
C ALA A 272 3.07 5.23 5.60
N GLY A 273 1.76 4.93 5.54
CA GLY A 273 1.13 4.23 4.44
C GLY A 273 1.46 2.74 4.47
N ASP A 274 1.33 2.09 3.33
CA ASP A 274 1.47 0.63 3.23
C ASP A 274 2.86 0.10 3.63
N LEU A 275 3.84 0.97 3.84
CA LEU A 275 5.15 0.61 4.40
C LEU A 275 5.08 0.27 5.88
N ALA A 276 4.12 0.81 6.61
CA ALA A 276 3.87 0.52 8.02
C ALA A 276 2.76 -0.53 8.19
N PRO A 277 2.72 -1.27 9.32
CA PRO A 277 1.67 -2.24 9.58
C PRO A 277 0.27 -1.60 9.60
N GLY A 278 -0.74 -2.36 9.15
CA GLY A 278 -2.14 -1.95 9.22
C GLY A 278 -2.94 -2.25 7.95
N LEU A 279 -4.17 -1.74 7.89
CA LEU A 279 -5.01 -1.87 6.71
C LEU A 279 -4.46 -0.99 5.57
N GLN A 280 -4.28 -1.59 4.40
CA GLN A 280 -3.72 -0.94 3.22
C GLN A 280 -4.83 -0.25 2.40
N LEU A 281 -5.47 0.75 2.98
CA LEU A 281 -6.53 1.55 2.37
C LEU A 281 -6.09 3.02 2.24
N VAL A 282 -6.54 3.69 1.19
CA VAL A 282 -6.21 5.11 0.94
C VAL A 282 -6.48 6.01 2.15
N PRO A 283 -7.66 5.95 2.81
CA PRO A 283 -7.91 6.80 3.99
C PRO A 283 -7.00 6.46 5.17
N ILE A 284 -6.60 5.20 5.36
CA ILE A 284 -5.65 4.81 6.42
C ILE A 284 -4.25 5.34 6.10
N ALA A 285 -3.78 5.15 4.87
CA ALA A 285 -2.49 5.68 4.45
C ALA A 285 -2.41 7.21 4.58
N MET A 286 -3.49 7.92 4.25
CA MET A 286 -3.60 9.38 4.47
C MET A 286 -3.51 9.73 5.95
N ALA A 287 -4.25 9.02 6.83
CA ALA A 287 -4.24 9.27 8.27
C ALA A 287 -2.87 9.03 8.89
N GLN A 288 -2.20 7.94 8.50
CA GLN A 288 -0.82 7.67 8.93
C GLN A 288 0.14 8.77 8.46
N GLY A 289 0.00 9.25 7.21
CA GLY A 289 0.77 10.39 6.71
C GLY A 289 0.55 11.67 7.52
N VAL A 290 -0.69 11.97 7.91
CA VAL A 290 -1.01 13.09 8.82
C VAL A 290 -0.30 12.92 10.16
N ALA A 291 -0.40 11.74 10.79
CA ALA A 291 0.24 11.48 12.08
C ALA A 291 1.77 11.62 11.99
N ALA A 292 2.39 11.04 10.96
CA ALA A 292 3.83 11.18 10.72
C ALA A 292 4.25 12.63 10.50
N GLY A 293 3.51 13.39 9.67
CA GLY A 293 3.82 14.78 9.37
C GLY A 293 3.72 15.69 10.59
N VAL A 294 2.70 15.52 11.42
CA VAL A 294 2.53 16.29 12.68
C VAL A 294 3.63 15.93 13.66
N ALA A 295 3.88 14.63 13.91
CA ALA A 295 4.90 14.18 14.84
C ALA A 295 6.31 14.61 14.40
N CYS A 296 6.63 14.47 13.11
CA CYS A 296 7.88 14.95 12.53
C CYS A 296 8.06 16.47 12.72
N ALA A 297 7.03 17.26 12.39
CA ALA A 297 7.08 18.72 12.52
C ALA A 297 7.29 19.19 13.97
N THR A 298 6.63 18.55 14.93
CA THR A 298 6.72 18.89 16.35
C THR A 298 8.03 18.47 16.98
N SER A 299 8.63 17.35 16.53
CA SER A 299 9.95 16.90 17.00
C SER A 299 11.09 17.89 16.69
N LEU A 300 10.88 18.78 15.72
CA LEU A 300 11.84 19.81 15.34
C LEU A 300 11.84 21.04 16.26
N HIS A 301 10.93 21.12 17.23
CA HIS A 301 10.93 22.18 18.25
C HIS A 301 11.84 21.91 19.46
N GLY A 302 12.60 20.81 19.46
CA GLY A 302 13.42 20.39 20.61
C GLY A 302 12.60 19.81 21.75
N HIS A 303 11.30 19.66 21.59
CA HIS A 303 10.42 18.93 22.49
C HIS A 303 10.27 17.52 21.93
N GLY A 304 10.99 16.56 22.47
CA GLY A 304 10.84 15.16 22.10
C GLY A 304 9.38 14.73 22.30
N THR A 305 8.75 14.24 21.25
CA THR A 305 7.42 13.60 21.33
C THR A 305 7.48 12.27 22.09
N THR A 306 8.67 11.85 22.52
CA THR A 306 8.92 10.61 23.24
C THR A 306 8.36 10.59 24.67
N ASP A 307 8.12 11.77 25.29
CA ASP A 307 7.69 11.82 26.71
C ASP A 307 6.16 11.86 26.90
N GLN A 308 5.36 11.87 25.83
CA GLN A 308 3.89 11.97 25.92
C GLN A 308 3.10 10.96 25.07
N ALA A 309 3.72 10.01 24.41
CA ALA A 309 2.95 8.90 23.87
C ALA A 309 2.58 8.01 25.07
N PRO A 310 1.25 7.82 25.37
CA PRO A 310 0.89 6.78 26.32
C PRO A 310 1.48 5.47 25.79
N ASP A 311 2.10 4.69 26.69
CA ASP A 311 2.49 3.32 26.40
C ASP A 311 1.38 2.66 25.59
N PRO A 312 1.69 2.01 24.47
CA PRO A 312 0.68 1.30 23.71
C PRO A 312 0.01 0.34 24.70
N ALA A 313 -1.29 0.53 24.92
CA ALA A 313 -2.04 -0.41 25.73
C ALA A 313 -1.74 -1.80 25.16
N PRO A 314 -1.39 -2.79 26.00
CA PRO A 314 -1.07 -4.12 25.49
C PRO A 314 -2.20 -4.56 24.59
N ALA A 315 -1.88 -5.05 23.39
CA ALA A 315 -2.84 -5.53 22.39
C ALA A 315 -3.63 -6.71 22.96
N THR A 316 -4.64 -6.41 23.77
CA THR A 316 -5.61 -7.37 24.33
C THR A 316 -6.98 -7.08 23.74
N HIS A 317 -7.12 -7.16 22.44
CA HIS A 317 -8.39 -7.52 21.83
C HIS A 317 -8.11 -8.59 20.78
N ARG A 318 -7.94 -9.83 21.30
CA ARG A 318 -8.33 -10.97 20.53
C ARG A 318 -9.84 -10.82 20.32
N PHE A 319 -10.28 -10.62 19.11
CA PHE A 319 -11.65 -10.92 18.75
C PHE A 319 -11.85 -12.42 18.99
N THR A 320 -12.41 -12.77 20.13
CA THR A 320 -12.97 -14.11 20.33
C THR A 320 -14.27 -14.12 19.56
N THR A 321 -14.28 -14.76 18.41
CA THR A 321 -15.50 -15.24 17.75
C THR A 321 -16.11 -16.30 18.66
N GLU A 322 -17.19 -15.98 19.36
CA GLU A 322 -18.22 -16.95 19.73
C GLU A 322 -19.22 -17.09 18.59
#